data_a2174b82bfb391c82b0f991dd1afa6c7
#
_entry.id   a2174b82bfb391c82b0f991dd1afa6c7
#
_cell.length_a   1.000
_cell.length_b   1.000
_cell.length_c   1.000
_cell.angle_alpha   90.00
_cell.angle_beta   90.00
_cell.angle_gamma   90.00
#
_symmetry.space_group_name_H-M   'P 1'
#
loop_
_entity.id
_entity.type
_entity.pdbx_description
1 polymer ?
#
loop_
_entity_poly.entity_id
_entity_poly.type
_entity_poly.pdbx_seq_one_letter_code
_entity_poly.pdbx_strand_id
1 'polypeptide(L)'
;MRHSRDLIEIFGYAAGDNTEFARSLWRLGGCPFIGRGCVKFNHDKSVTYGTCSATSPYGDLVICPNRLYADNYAVIRRVAADAFGSDAPFYLFNQYVGRPPLSETCVVALGAHSGKEVRVGGSLSMDWVLVLLRDHRIVEYVGIEVQSIDITGNYRDAWHAYNRITFGSDPVTIPSSQHGLNWANVHKRLIPQLIRKGTVYASSSLVKRGMYFIVPDPVYRKFEELLGVMPERTEADHNTMTVYTYDLGPRMPFGETRALQPKRNDAFRS
;
A
#
# COMPACT_ATOMS: atom_id res chain seq x y z
N MET A 1 19.82 -21.67 -9.47
CA MET A 1 19.22 -22.12 -8.19
C MET A 1 17.76 -21.65 -8.15
N ARG A 2 16.77 -22.55 -7.97
CA ARG A 2 15.38 -22.09 -7.71
C ARG A 2 15.39 -21.44 -6.33
N HIS A 3 15.17 -20.13 -6.25
CA HIS A 3 14.93 -19.46 -4.97
C HIS A 3 13.76 -20.16 -4.28
N SER A 4 13.97 -20.62 -3.05
CA SER A 4 12.88 -21.18 -2.24
C SER A 4 11.82 -20.11 -2.06
N ARG A 5 10.56 -20.41 -2.42
CA ARG A 5 9.43 -19.50 -2.19
C ARG A 5 9.08 -19.51 -0.72
N ASP A 6 8.98 -18.35 -0.13
CA ASP A 6 8.74 -18.21 1.30
C ASP A 6 7.91 -16.97 1.64
N LEU A 7 7.29 -16.97 2.83
CA LEU A 7 6.69 -15.79 3.43
C LEU A 7 7.80 -15.00 4.15
N ILE A 8 7.78 -13.68 4.01
CA ILE A 8 8.83 -12.82 4.56
C ILE A 8 8.35 -12.04 5.77
N GLU A 9 7.15 -11.43 5.68
CA GLU A 9 6.56 -10.71 6.80
C GLU A 9 5.14 -11.22 7.06
N ILE A 10 4.84 -11.45 8.35
CA ILE A 10 3.51 -11.81 8.84
C ILE A 10 3.18 -10.84 9.97
N PHE A 11 2.00 -10.21 9.91
CA PHE A 11 1.57 -9.13 10.81
C PHE A 11 2.62 -8.02 10.98
N GLY A 12 3.38 -7.71 9.90
CA GLY A 12 4.36 -6.63 9.86
C GLY A 12 5.75 -6.97 10.36
N TYR A 13 5.96 -8.15 10.92
CA TYR A 13 7.24 -8.64 11.45
C TYR A 13 7.81 -9.77 10.59
N ALA A 14 9.08 -10.08 10.78
CA ALA A 14 9.71 -11.21 10.11
C ALA A 14 8.90 -12.48 10.34
N ALA A 15 8.72 -13.30 9.31
CA ALA A 15 8.03 -14.57 9.46
C ALA A 15 8.79 -15.46 10.47
N GLY A 16 8.08 -15.97 11.48
CA GLY A 16 8.67 -16.70 12.59
C GLY A 16 9.18 -15.85 13.75
N ASP A 17 8.98 -14.53 13.71
CA ASP A 17 9.28 -13.66 14.85
C ASP A 17 8.48 -14.12 16.08
N ASN A 18 9.22 -14.43 17.15
CA ASN A 18 8.66 -14.97 18.40
C ASN A 18 8.74 -13.98 19.58
N THR A 19 8.96 -12.70 19.29
CA THR A 19 8.89 -11.66 20.32
C THR A 19 7.45 -11.50 20.82
N GLU A 20 7.31 -11.04 22.06
CA GLU A 20 5.98 -10.92 22.68
C GLU A 20 5.06 -9.95 21.93
N PHE A 21 5.61 -8.89 21.34
CA PHE A 21 4.82 -7.95 20.55
C PHE A 21 4.35 -8.57 19.22
N ALA A 22 5.22 -9.27 18.50
CA ALA A 22 4.82 -10.01 17.29
C ALA A 22 3.75 -11.06 17.60
N ARG A 23 3.93 -11.84 18.68
CA ARG A 23 2.93 -12.80 19.18
C ARG A 23 1.59 -12.13 19.50
N SER A 24 1.60 -10.94 20.10
CA SER A 24 0.38 -10.21 20.43
C SER A 24 -0.40 -9.84 19.18
N LEU A 25 0.28 -9.36 18.13
CA LEU A 25 -0.37 -9.04 16.84
C LEU A 25 -0.96 -10.27 16.15
N TRP A 26 -0.28 -11.41 16.22
CA TRP A 26 -0.83 -12.68 15.73
C TRP A 26 -2.13 -13.06 16.49
N ARG A 27 -2.13 -13.00 17.84
CA ARG A 27 -3.30 -13.34 18.68
C ARG A 27 -4.48 -12.41 18.44
N LEU A 28 -4.19 -11.10 18.25
CA LEU A 28 -5.22 -10.08 18.03
C LEU A 28 -5.63 -9.97 16.56
N GLY A 29 -4.92 -10.62 15.63
CA GLY A 29 -5.13 -10.41 14.19
C GLY A 29 -4.91 -8.95 13.79
N GLY A 30 -3.96 -8.26 14.43
CA GLY A 30 -3.73 -6.83 14.29
C GLY A 30 -2.86 -6.48 13.07
N CYS A 31 -3.17 -5.38 12.39
CA CYS A 31 -2.33 -4.82 11.33
C CYS A 31 -1.62 -3.57 11.86
N PRO A 32 -0.27 -3.59 12.01
CA PRO A 32 0.46 -2.45 12.56
C PRO A 32 0.49 -1.22 11.64
N PHE A 33 0.23 -1.41 10.33
CA PHE A 33 0.33 -0.35 9.33
C PHE A 33 -0.91 0.56 9.28
N ILE A 34 -2.07 0.03 9.66
CA ILE A 34 -3.35 0.77 9.63
C ILE A 34 -3.98 0.92 11.02
N GLY A 35 -3.34 0.35 12.08
CA GLY A 35 -3.85 0.43 13.46
C GLY A 35 -5.23 -0.24 13.66
N ARG A 36 -5.54 -1.30 12.90
CA ARG A 36 -6.83 -2.01 12.91
C ARG A 36 -6.63 -3.50 12.73
N GLY A 37 -7.72 -4.27 12.73
CA GLY A 37 -7.69 -5.68 12.36
C GLY A 37 -7.14 -5.90 10.94
N CYS A 38 -6.36 -6.95 10.76
CA CYS A 38 -5.84 -7.34 9.47
C CYS A 38 -6.97 -7.82 8.55
N VAL A 39 -6.90 -7.43 7.27
CA VAL A 39 -7.91 -7.78 6.25
C VAL A 39 -7.54 -8.98 5.38
N LYS A 40 -6.40 -9.61 5.63
CA LYS A 40 -5.95 -10.81 4.90
C LYS A 40 -6.45 -12.08 5.59
N PHE A 41 -7.60 -12.57 5.13
CA PHE A 41 -8.26 -13.77 5.65
C PHE A 41 -8.21 -14.93 4.64
N ASN A 42 -8.50 -16.14 5.10
CA ASN A 42 -8.95 -17.21 4.23
C ASN A 42 -10.39 -16.97 3.73
N HIS A 43 -10.87 -17.83 2.83
CA HIS A 43 -12.17 -17.64 2.17
C HIS A 43 -13.35 -17.52 3.14
N ASP A 44 -13.39 -18.35 4.19
CA ASP A 44 -14.46 -18.38 5.20
C ASP A 44 -14.24 -17.40 6.38
N LYS A 45 -13.16 -16.63 6.32
CA LYS A 45 -12.73 -15.66 7.34
C LYS A 45 -12.46 -16.27 8.73
N SER A 46 -12.27 -17.57 8.82
CA SER A 46 -11.95 -18.26 10.07
C SER A 46 -10.47 -18.07 10.49
N VAL A 47 -9.59 -17.78 9.52
CA VAL A 47 -8.16 -17.58 9.76
C VAL A 47 -7.71 -16.26 9.17
N THR A 48 -7.08 -15.43 10.01
CA THR A 48 -6.39 -14.20 9.56
C THR A 48 -4.93 -14.54 9.29
N TYR A 49 -4.53 -14.52 8.02
CA TYR A 49 -3.15 -14.87 7.63
C TYR A 49 -2.12 -13.79 7.93
N GLY A 50 -2.48 -12.55 7.90
CA GLY A 50 -1.55 -11.45 8.21
C GLY A 50 -0.35 -11.32 7.27
N THR A 51 -0.34 -11.99 6.11
CA THR A 51 0.79 -12.01 5.19
C THR A 51 0.98 -10.64 4.52
N CYS A 52 2.14 -10.01 4.75
CA CYS A 52 2.46 -8.65 4.27
C CYS A 52 3.39 -8.67 3.07
N SER A 53 4.37 -9.58 3.07
CA SER A 53 5.36 -9.74 2.00
C SER A 53 5.78 -11.20 1.83
N ALA A 54 6.28 -11.52 0.63
CA ALA A 54 6.74 -12.85 0.26
C ALA A 54 7.94 -12.74 -0.71
N THR A 55 8.67 -13.85 -0.89
CA THR A 55 9.71 -13.92 -1.90
C THR A 55 9.12 -13.90 -3.31
N SER A 56 9.85 -13.33 -4.25
CA SER A 56 9.52 -13.35 -5.67
C SER A 56 10.78 -13.56 -6.52
N PRO A 57 10.65 -13.79 -7.83
CA PRO A 57 11.80 -13.80 -8.74
C PRO A 57 12.59 -12.48 -8.74
N TYR A 58 12.00 -11.39 -8.25
CA TYR A 58 12.58 -10.05 -8.19
C TYR A 58 13.09 -9.68 -6.80
N GLY A 59 13.10 -10.62 -5.84
CA GLY A 59 13.44 -10.38 -4.44
C GLY A 59 12.23 -10.42 -3.51
N ASP A 60 12.37 -9.86 -2.31
CA ASP A 60 11.27 -9.74 -1.34
C ASP A 60 10.26 -8.71 -1.85
N LEU A 61 8.98 -9.06 -1.87
CA LEU A 61 7.92 -8.27 -2.49
C LEU A 61 6.75 -8.03 -1.55
N VAL A 62 6.28 -6.80 -1.49
CA VAL A 62 5.04 -6.43 -0.79
C VAL A 62 3.82 -7.01 -1.52
N ILE A 63 3.04 -7.83 -0.80
CA ILE A 63 1.83 -8.51 -1.31
C ILE A 63 0.54 -8.04 -0.64
N CYS A 64 0.64 -7.10 0.28
CA CYS A 64 -0.50 -6.47 0.94
C CYS A 64 -0.44 -4.95 0.77
N PRO A 65 -1.45 -4.27 0.19
CA PRO A 65 -1.41 -2.82 0.01
C PRO A 65 -1.29 -2.06 1.34
N ASN A 66 -1.84 -2.59 2.42
CA ASN A 66 -1.72 -1.95 3.74
C ASN A 66 -0.27 -1.86 4.24
N ARG A 67 0.64 -2.72 3.73
CA ARG A 67 2.07 -2.63 4.04
C ARG A 67 2.69 -1.32 3.56
N LEU A 68 2.14 -0.72 2.49
CA LEU A 68 2.57 0.57 1.95
C LEU A 68 2.15 1.76 2.84
N TYR A 69 1.34 1.54 3.88
CA TYR A 69 0.95 2.59 4.85
C TYR A 69 1.81 2.62 6.11
N ALA A 70 2.95 1.93 6.11
CA ALA A 70 3.90 1.94 7.21
C ALA A 70 4.31 3.37 7.64
N ASP A 71 4.87 3.48 8.83
CA ASP A 71 5.41 4.72 9.39
C ASP A 71 4.36 5.85 9.45
N ASN A 72 3.18 5.50 9.98
CA ASN A 72 2.07 6.44 10.13
C ASN A 72 1.69 7.11 8.80
N TYR A 73 1.46 6.29 7.77
CA TYR A 73 1.09 6.74 6.41
C TYR A 73 2.16 7.64 5.75
N ALA A 74 3.45 7.37 5.99
CA ALA A 74 4.55 8.19 5.47
C ALA A 74 4.46 8.39 3.96
N VAL A 75 4.06 7.37 3.21
CA VAL A 75 3.87 7.44 1.75
C VAL A 75 2.76 8.44 1.37
N ILE A 76 1.65 8.43 2.08
CA ILE A 76 0.50 9.34 1.84
C ILE A 76 0.89 10.78 2.22
N ARG A 77 1.62 10.96 3.33
CA ARG A 77 2.16 12.27 3.73
C ARG A 77 3.15 12.82 2.70
N ARG A 78 3.97 11.97 2.10
CA ARG A 78 4.88 12.36 1.03
C ARG A 78 4.12 12.88 -0.19
N VAL A 79 3.03 12.22 -0.60
CA VAL A 79 2.16 12.72 -1.67
C VAL A 79 1.56 14.07 -1.30
N ALA A 80 1.11 14.25 -0.05
CA ALA A 80 0.58 15.53 0.42
C ALA A 80 1.61 16.66 0.31
N ALA A 81 2.86 16.40 0.71
CA ALA A 81 3.95 17.37 0.62
C ALA A 81 4.32 17.70 -0.83
N ASP A 82 4.32 16.71 -1.72
CA ASP A 82 4.58 16.90 -3.15
C ASP A 82 3.47 17.69 -3.84
N ALA A 83 2.21 17.34 -3.58
CA ALA A 83 1.08 17.99 -4.21
C ALA A 83 0.81 19.41 -3.71
N PHE A 84 0.96 19.66 -2.40
CA PHE A 84 0.47 20.89 -1.76
C PHE A 84 1.56 21.69 -1.01
N GLY A 85 2.80 21.19 -0.98
CA GLY A 85 3.90 21.76 -0.19
C GLY A 85 4.00 21.14 1.21
N SER A 86 5.22 21.18 1.76
CA SER A 86 5.56 20.53 3.04
C SER A 86 4.98 21.22 4.28
N ASP A 87 4.56 22.47 4.17
CA ASP A 87 4.23 23.31 5.33
C ASP A 87 2.78 23.15 5.81
N ALA A 88 1.92 22.56 5.00
CA ALA A 88 0.52 22.35 5.36
C ALA A 88 0.38 21.16 6.34
N PRO A 89 -0.18 21.37 7.54
CA PRO A 89 -0.46 20.30 8.49
C PRO A 89 -1.32 19.19 7.85
N PHE A 90 -0.95 17.93 8.10
CA PHE A 90 -1.63 16.77 7.55
C PHE A 90 -2.45 16.03 8.61
N TYR A 91 -3.71 15.74 8.31
CA TYR A 91 -4.64 15.01 9.15
C TYR A 91 -5.31 13.87 8.40
N LEU A 92 -5.48 12.72 9.04
CA LEU A 92 -6.47 11.75 8.60
C LEU A 92 -7.87 12.30 8.86
N PHE A 93 -8.88 11.90 8.07
CA PHE A 93 -10.24 12.41 8.20
C PHE A 93 -10.80 12.29 9.63
N ASN A 94 -10.63 11.12 10.27
CA ASN A 94 -11.08 10.91 11.64
C ASN A 94 -10.37 11.81 12.67
N GLN A 95 -9.10 12.15 12.44
CA GLN A 95 -8.35 13.11 13.27
C GLN A 95 -8.89 14.51 13.08
N TYR A 96 -9.12 14.93 11.83
CA TYR A 96 -9.67 16.24 11.50
C TYR A 96 -11.05 16.46 12.11
N VAL A 97 -11.96 15.47 11.98
CA VAL A 97 -13.33 15.58 12.52
C VAL A 97 -13.32 15.53 14.05
N GLY A 98 -12.48 14.69 14.64
CA GLY A 98 -12.41 14.54 16.10
C GLY A 98 -11.81 15.76 16.81
N ARG A 99 -10.92 16.48 16.15
CA ARG A 99 -10.29 17.68 16.68
C ARG A 99 -9.89 18.61 15.53
N PRO A 100 -10.76 19.52 15.14
CA PRO A 100 -10.46 20.47 14.06
C PRO A 100 -9.17 21.24 14.35
N PRO A 101 -8.30 21.43 13.33
CA PRO A 101 -7.05 22.16 13.49
C PRO A 101 -7.29 23.65 13.74
N LEU A 102 -6.36 24.29 14.41
CA LEU A 102 -6.32 25.75 14.56
C LEU A 102 -5.77 26.45 13.29
N SER A 103 -5.18 25.69 12.38
CA SER A 103 -4.59 26.22 11.14
C SER A 103 -5.66 26.50 10.11
N GLU A 104 -5.61 27.68 9.49
CA GLU A 104 -6.47 28.08 8.36
C GLU A 104 -6.19 27.24 7.10
N THR A 105 -4.99 26.67 6.99
CA THR A 105 -4.60 25.81 5.85
C THR A 105 -4.17 24.44 6.37
N CYS A 106 -4.75 23.37 5.83
CA CYS A 106 -4.35 21.99 6.15
C CYS A 106 -4.71 21.03 5.03
N VAL A 107 -4.07 19.84 5.04
CA VAL A 107 -4.39 18.71 4.17
C VAL A 107 -5.16 17.66 4.96
N VAL A 108 -6.30 17.24 4.44
CA VAL A 108 -7.12 16.16 5.01
C VAL A 108 -7.12 14.96 4.08
N ALA A 109 -6.71 13.80 4.59
CA ALA A 109 -6.69 12.54 3.86
C ALA A 109 -8.00 11.77 4.06
N LEU A 110 -8.78 11.62 3.00
CA LEU A 110 -10.01 10.85 2.93
C LEU A 110 -9.69 9.47 2.35
N GLY A 111 -10.15 8.41 2.97
CA GLY A 111 -9.99 7.03 2.52
C GLY A 111 -10.68 6.07 3.47
N ALA A 112 -10.88 4.82 3.07
CA ALA A 112 -11.55 3.82 3.92
C ALA A 112 -10.85 3.65 5.28
N HIS A 113 -9.52 3.75 5.31
CA HIS A 113 -8.73 3.63 6.54
C HIS A 113 -8.81 4.85 7.46
N SER A 114 -9.19 6.02 6.93
CA SER A 114 -9.43 7.23 7.73
C SER A 114 -10.89 7.41 8.16
N GLY A 115 -11.77 6.48 7.78
CA GLY A 115 -13.20 6.50 8.11
C GLY A 115 -14.08 7.19 7.07
N LYS A 116 -13.55 7.58 5.92
CA LYS A 116 -14.31 8.22 4.84
C LYS A 116 -13.88 7.69 3.47
N GLU A 117 -14.59 6.70 2.95
CA GLU A 117 -14.41 6.26 1.56
C GLU A 117 -14.91 7.35 0.59
N VAL A 118 -14.16 7.59 -0.49
CA VAL A 118 -14.51 8.53 -1.53
C VAL A 118 -14.86 7.78 -2.81
N ARG A 119 -16.08 7.99 -3.31
CA ARG A 119 -16.53 7.47 -4.60
C ARG A 119 -16.35 8.52 -5.68
N VAL A 120 -15.79 8.09 -6.81
CA VAL A 120 -15.46 8.93 -7.95
C VAL A 120 -16.27 8.42 -9.13
N GLY A 121 -17.35 9.10 -9.49
CA GLY A 121 -18.19 8.75 -10.64
C GLY A 121 -18.73 7.31 -10.62
N GLY A 122 -19.97 7.11 -10.26
CA GLY A 122 -20.64 5.80 -10.29
C GLY A 122 -20.06 4.80 -9.28
N SER A 123 -19.54 3.68 -9.76
CA SER A 123 -19.01 2.58 -8.92
C SER A 123 -17.51 2.63 -8.60
N LEU A 124 -16.80 3.67 -9.06
CA LEU A 124 -15.38 3.81 -8.82
C LEU A 124 -15.11 4.44 -7.44
N SER A 125 -14.24 3.82 -6.63
CA SER A 125 -13.71 4.41 -5.40
C SER A 125 -12.21 4.65 -5.55
N MET A 126 -11.70 5.69 -4.87
CA MET A 126 -10.28 5.93 -4.70
C MET A 126 -9.83 5.37 -3.35
N ASP A 127 -8.60 4.83 -3.32
CA ASP A 127 -8.03 4.40 -2.05
C ASP A 127 -7.85 5.59 -1.11
N TRP A 128 -7.35 6.72 -1.66
CA TRP A 128 -7.25 7.99 -0.94
C TRP A 128 -7.58 9.18 -1.83
N VAL A 129 -8.14 10.20 -1.21
CA VAL A 129 -8.24 11.55 -1.77
C VAL A 129 -7.65 12.51 -0.75
N LEU A 130 -6.61 13.23 -1.12
CA LEU A 130 -6.05 14.29 -0.29
C LEU A 130 -6.68 15.61 -0.70
N VAL A 131 -7.23 16.31 0.29
CA VAL A 131 -7.94 17.58 0.09
C VAL A 131 -7.16 18.68 0.79
N LEU A 132 -6.78 19.70 0.03
CA LEU A 132 -6.25 20.94 0.59
C LEU A 132 -7.39 21.86 0.99
N LEU A 133 -7.46 22.19 2.27
CA LEU A 133 -8.40 23.17 2.84
C LEU A 133 -7.68 24.50 3.09
N ARG A 134 -8.31 25.61 2.73
CA ARG A 134 -7.98 26.97 3.18
C ARG A 134 -9.25 27.63 3.68
N ASP A 135 -9.21 28.22 4.86
CA ASP A 135 -10.39 28.85 5.50
C ASP A 135 -11.60 27.90 5.48
N HIS A 136 -11.37 26.62 5.78
CA HIS A 136 -12.37 25.54 5.78
C HIS A 136 -13.01 25.24 4.42
N ARG A 137 -12.48 25.77 3.31
CA ARG A 137 -12.97 25.52 1.94
C ARG A 137 -12.01 24.62 1.18
N ILE A 138 -12.56 23.73 0.39
CA ILE A 138 -11.76 22.88 -0.52
C ILE A 138 -11.25 23.77 -1.66
N VAL A 139 -9.92 23.88 -1.78
CA VAL A 139 -9.28 24.66 -2.86
C VAL A 139 -8.60 23.80 -3.90
N GLU A 140 -8.16 22.59 -3.49
CA GLU A 140 -7.51 21.64 -4.38
C GLU A 140 -7.63 20.22 -3.81
N TYR A 141 -7.57 19.21 -4.67
CA TYR A 141 -7.44 17.83 -4.24
C TYR A 141 -6.67 16.96 -5.25
N VAL A 142 -6.12 15.87 -4.78
CA VAL A 142 -5.48 14.82 -5.60
C VAL A 142 -6.00 13.45 -5.19
N GLY A 143 -6.09 12.53 -6.14
CA GLY A 143 -6.41 11.13 -5.90
C GLY A 143 -5.16 10.27 -5.80
N ILE A 144 -5.22 9.25 -4.94
CA ILE A 144 -4.16 8.28 -4.80
C ILE A 144 -4.74 6.88 -4.96
N GLU A 145 -4.12 6.09 -5.82
CA GLU A 145 -4.35 4.66 -5.95
C GLU A 145 -3.15 3.90 -5.39
N VAL A 146 -3.40 2.90 -4.55
CA VAL A 146 -2.36 2.11 -3.91
C VAL A 146 -2.57 0.65 -4.28
N GLN A 147 -1.62 0.06 -4.97
CA GLN A 147 -1.72 -1.31 -5.43
C GLN A 147 -0.50 -2.12 -5.00
N SER A 148 -0.74 -3.34 -4.53
CA SER A 148 0.26 -4.40 -4.44
C SER A 148 -0.10 -5.51 -5.42
N ILE A 149 0.57 -6.66 -5.33
CA ILE A 149 0.23 -7.83 -6.13
C ILE A 149 -0.31 -8.93 -5.22
N ASP A 150 -1.44 -9.50 -5.59
CA ASP A 150 -1.95 -10.68 -4.91
C ASP A 150 -1.11 -11.91 -5.23
N ILE A 151 -0.97 -12.80 -4.27
CA ILE A 151 -0.36 -14.11 -4.48
C ILE A 151 -1.44 -15.15 -4.78
N THR A 152 -1.08 -16.07 -5.67
CA THR A 152 -1.88 -17.26 -6.00
C THR A 152 -1.23 -18.52 -5.42
N GLY A 153 -1.94 -19.63 -5.44
CA GLY A 153 -1.42 -20.90 -4.96
C GLY A 153 -1.49 -21.08 -3.45
N ASN A 154 -0.86 -22.13 -2.96
CA ASN A 154 -0.95 -22.53 -1.55
C ASN A 154 0.29 -22.08 -0.76
N TYR A 155 0.10 -21.23 0.23
CA TYR A 155 1.11 -20.88 1.23
C TYR A 155 0.69 -21.28 2.66
N ARG A 156 -0.41 -22.01 2.81
CA ARG A 156 -0.98 -22.39 4.11
C ARG A 156 -0.01 -23.19 4.95
N ASP A 157 0.69 -24.15 4.35
CA ASP A 157 1.59 -25.04 5.10
C ASP A 157 2.81 -24.27 5.64
N ALA A 158 3.38 -23.35 4.84
CA ALA A 158 4.42 -22.44 5.29
C ALA A 158 3.91 -21.53 6.41
N TRP A 159 2.70 -20.99 6.29
CA TRP A 159 2.08 -20.15 7.31
C TRP A 159 1.89 -20.92 8.64
N HIS A 160 1.40 -22.15 8.58
CA HIS A 160 1.25 -23.00 9.78
C HIS A 160 2.59 -23.34 10.42
N ALA A 161 3.64 -23.55 9.61
CA ALA A 161 4.98 -23.75 10.12
C ALA A 161 5.48 -22.50 10.87
N TYR A 162 5.30 -21.31 10.30
CA TYR A 162 5.65 -20.04 10.97
C TYR A 162 4.81 -19.79 12.24
N ASN A 163 3.53 -20.13 12.23
CA ASN A 163 2.71 -20.04 13.44
C ASN A 163 3.28 -20.92 14.56
N ARG A 164 3.67 -22.16 14.25
CA ARG A 164 4.32 -23.05 15.24
C ARG A 164 5.67 -22.51 15.72
N ILE A 165 6.48 -21.91 14.85
CA ILE A 165 7.76 -21.28 15.25
C ILE A 165 7.50 -20.09 16.18
N THR A 166 6.51 -19.25 15.85
CA THR A 166 6.19 -18.05 16.65
C THR A 166 5.70 -18.40 18.05
N PHE A 167 4.92 -19.50 18.21
CA PHE A 167 4.31 -19.85 19.49
C PHE A 167 4.88 -21.10 20.18
N GLY A 168 5.62 -21.92 19.47
CA GLY A 168 6.19 -23.16 19.99
C GLY A 168 7.67 -23.04 20.34
N SER A 169 8.20 -24.10 20.91
CA SER A 169 9.63 -24.27 21.22
C SER A 169 10.30 -25.38 20.41
N ASP A 170 9.51 -26.19 19.70
CA ASP A 170 10.03 -27.33 18.96
C ASP A 170 10.61 -26.93 17.60
N PRO A 171 11.67 -27.58 17.12
CA PRO A 171 12.19 -27.38 15.77
C PRO A 171 11.11 -27.65 14.71
N VAL A 172 10.88 -26.71 13.80
CA VAL A 172 9.90 -26.82 12.73
C VAL A 172 10.62 -26.66 11.38
N THR A 173 10.44 -27.62 10.50
CA THR A 173 10.85 -27.46 9.10
C THR A 173 9.82 -26.62 8.35
N ILE A 174 10.28 -25.55 7.71
CA ILE A 174 9.43 -24.66 6.91
C ILE A 174 9.34 -25.26 5.51
N PRO A 175 8.16 -25.68 5.04
CA PRO A 175 7.98 -26.14 3.68
C PRO A 175 8.10 -24.96 2.71
N SER A 176 8.66 -25.18 1.51
CA SER A 176 8.65 -24.18 0.46
C SER A 176 7.20 -23.81 0.12
N SER A 177 6.89 -22.52 0.18
CA SER A 177 5.58 -22.02 -0.22
C SER A 177 5.36 -22.23 -1.72
N GLN A 178 4.15 -22.64 -2.11
CA GLN A 178 3.78 -22.85 -3.52
C GLN A 178 3.08 -21.63 -4.13
N HIS A 179 3.29 -20.45 -3.58
CA HIS A 179 2.66 -19.25 -4.08
C HIS A 179 3.23 -18.82 -5.45
N GLY A 180 2.40 -18.19 -6.24
CA GLY A 180 2.74 -17.46 -7.45
C GLY A 180 2.27 -16.01 -7.34
N LEU A 181 2.59 -15.20 -8.32
CA LEU A 181 2.14 -13.80 -8.41
C LEU A 181 0.99 -13.69 -9.41
N ASN A 182 -0.09 -13.01 -9.01
CA ASN A 182 -1.30 -12.88 -9.84
C ASN A 182 -1.18 -11.70 -10.84
N TRP A 183 -0.29 -11.84 -11.81
CA TRP A 183 -0.11 -10.83 -12.86
C TRP A 183 -1.38 -10.58 -13.69
N ALA A 184 -2.25 -11.57 -13.82
CA ALA A 184 -3.50 -11.41 -14.56
C ALA A 184 -4.40 -10.31 -13.96
N ASN A 185 -4.39 -10.14 -12.63
CA ASN A 185 -5.15 -9.07 -11.97
C ASN A 185 -4.58 -7.67 -12.29
N VAL A 186 -3.27 -7.55 -12.44
CA VAL A 186 -2.63 -6.29 -12.83
C VAL A 186 -3.15 -5.86 -14.21
N HIS A 187 -3.15 -6.76 -15.18
CA HIS A 187 -3.59 -6.44 -16.54
C HIS A 187 -5.09 -6.18 -16.65
N LYS A 188 -5.90 -7.08 -16.08
CA LYS A 188 -7.36 -7.05 -16.30
C LYS A 188 -8.09 -6.01 -15.45
N ARG A 189 -7.55 -5.63 -14.32
CA ARG A 189 -8.22 -4.74 -13.37
C ARG A 189 -7.51 -3.42 -13.17
N LEU A 190 -6.20 -3.44 -12.88
CA LEU A 190 -5.46 -2.24 -12.53
C LEU A 190 -5.40 -1.24 -13.68
N ILE A 191 -4.95 -1.67 -14.87
CA ILE A 191 -4.79 -0.77 -16.03
C ILE A 191 -6.11 -0.06 -16.40
N PRO A 192 -7.24 -0.78 -16.63
CA PRO A 192 -8.50 -0.11 -16.92
C PRO A 192 -8.99 0.82 -15.81
N GLN A 193 -8.73 0.49 -14.54
CA GLN A 193 -9.11 1.34 -13.43
C GLN A 193 -8.30 2.64 -13.39
N LEU A 194 -6.97 2.56 -13.58
CA LEU A 194 -6.11 3.75 -13.64
C LEU A 194 -6.54 4.70 -14.76
N ILE A 195 -6.78 4.19 -15.96
CA ILE A 195 -7.24 5.00 -17.10
C ILE A 195 -8.57 5.70 -16.78
N ARG A 196 -9.57 4.96 -16.28
CA ARG A 196 -10.88 5.52 -15.95
C ARG A 196 -10.80 6.56 -14.84
N LYS A 197 -10.03 6.29 -13.79
CA LYS A 197 -9.85 7.23 -12.67
C LYS A 197 -9.09 8.47 -13.13
N GLY A 198 -8.01 8.32 -13.90
CA GLY A 198 -7.26 9.45 -14.47
C GLY A 198 -8.16 10.39 -15.30
N THR A 199 -8.99 9.84 -16.20
CA THR A 199 -9.94 10.63 -16.99
C THR A 199 -10.92 11.43 -16.12
N VAL A 200 -11.46 10.81 -15.06
CA VAL A 200 -12.39 11.51 -14.14
C VAL A 200 -11.66 12.63 -13.38
N TYR A 201 -10.45 12.38 -12.89
CA TYR A 201 -9.67 13.40 -12.18
C TYR A 201 -9.27 14.56 -13.08
N ALA A 202 -8.82 14.29 -14.31
CA ALA A 202 -8.46 15.32 -15.28
C ALA A 202 -9.63 16.27 -15.65
N SER A 203 -10.87 15.84 -15.46
CA SER A 203 -12.06 16.67 -15.74
C SER A 203 -12.39 17.70 -14.66
N SER A 204 -11.73 17.64 -13.49
CA SER A 204 -12.03 18.55 -12.38
C SER A 204 -11.10 19.75 -12.34
N SER A 205 -11.66 20.96 -12.26
CA SER A 205 -10.88 22.20 -12.11
C SER A 205 -10.14 22.34 -10.76
N LEU A 206 -10.52 21.54 -9.76
CA LEU A 206 -9.85 21.49 -8.46
C LEU A 206 -8.66 20.52 -8.43
N VAL A 207 -8.45 19.73 -9.48
CA VAL A 207 -7.27 18.87 -9.62
C VAL A 207 -6.20 19.66 -10.39
N LYS A 208 -5.07 19.92 -9.74
CA LYS A 208 -3.92 20.65 -10.33
C LYS A 208 -2.73 19.75 -10.65
N ARG A 209 -2.58 18.66 -9.88
CA ARG A 209 -1.44 17.74 -9.93
C ARG A 209 -1.82 16.33 -10.38
N GLY A 210 -3.00 16.18 -10.99
CA GLY A 210 -3.48 14.89 -11.51
C GLY A 210 -3.70 13.83 -10.43
N MET A 211 -3.25 12.62 -10.69
CA MET A 211 -3.44 11.45 -9.84
C MET A 211 -2.08 10.82 -9.46
N TYR A 212 -2.02 10.24 -8.26
CA TYR A 212 -0.86 9.50 -7.79
C TYR A 212 -1.12 8.00 -7.79
N PHE A 213 -0.11 7.23 -8.19
CA PHE A 213 -0.12 5.78 -8.16
C PHE A 213 1.04 5.25 -7.33
N ILE A 214 0.74 4.52 -6.27
CA ILE A 214 1.71 3.96 -5.33
C ILE A 214 1.76 2.45 -5.49
N VAL A 215 2.94 1.90 -5.76
CA VAL A 215 3.10 0.49 -6.12
C VAL A 215 4.49 -0.03 -5.72
N PRO A 216 4.66 -1.34 -5.39
CA PRO A 216 5.98 -1.93 -5.26
C PRO A 216 6.77 -1.85 -6.57
N ASP A 217 8.07 -1.51 -6.49
CA ASP A 217 8.91 -1.32 -7.69
C ASP A 217 8.96 -2.55 -8.62
N PRO A 218 9.02 -3.79 -8.14
CA PRO A 218 8.97 -4.94 -9.03
C PRO A 218 7.65 -5.10 -9.79
N VAL A 219 6.53 -4.66 -9.19
CA VAL A 219 5.22 -4.68 -9.86
C VAL A 219 5.19 -3.62 -10.97
N TYR A 220 5.75 -2.45 -10.69
CA TYR A 220 5.83 -1.38 -11.67
C TYR A 220 6.75 -1.72 -12.85
N ARG A 221 7.92 -2.32 -12.60
CA ARG A 221 8.81 -2.81 -13.68
C ARG A 221 8.08 -3.80 -14.61
N LYS A 222 7.29 -4.69 -14.02
CA LYS A 222 6.49 -5.62 -14.85
C LYS A 222 5.40 -4.90 -15.64
N PHE A 223 4.85 -3.84 -15.10
CA PHE A 223 3.91 -2.98 -15.83
C PHE A 223 4.60 -2.28 -17.02
N GLU A 224 5.83 -1.75 -16.83
CA GLU A 224 6.65 -1.17 -17.91
C GLU A 224 6.93 -2.20 -19.03
N GLU A 225 7.34 -3.43 -18.67
CA GLU A 225 7.58 -4.50 -19.64
C GLU A 225 6.34 -4.82 -20.50
N LEU A 226 5.16 -4.72 -19.91
CA LEU A 226 3.90 -5.04 -20.58
C LEU A 226 3.42 -3.95 -21.54
N LEU A 227 3.64 -2.69 -21.18
CA LEU A 227 3.32 -1.55 -22.03
C LEU A 227 4.31 -1.44 -23.21
N GLY A 228 5.54 -1.94 -23.04
CA GLY A 228 6.59 -1.93 -24.05
C GLY A 228 7.17 -0.54 -24.34
N VAL A 229 6.34 0.49 -24.37
CA VAL A 229 6.73 1.89 -24.52
C VAL A 229 6.12 2.68 -23.38
N MET A 230 6.96 3.32 -22.56
CA MET A 230 6.50 4.22 -21.52
C MET A 230 6.27 5.62 -22.08
N PRO A 231 5.21 6.32 -21.64
CA PRO A 231 5.05 7.74 -21.96
C PRO A 231 6.27 8.56 -21.52
N GLU A 232 6.51 9.69 -22.18
CA GLU A 232 7.56 10.61 -21.75
C GLU A 232 7.27 11.15 -20.35
N ARG A 233 8.34 11.29 -19.56
CA ARG A 233 8.27 11.94 -18.25
C ARG A 233 7.97 13.42 -18.46
N THR A 234 7.13 13.97 -17.60
CA THR A 234 6.72 15.38 -17.66
C THR A 234 6.65 15.97 -16.25
N GLU A 235 6.47 17.27 -16.17
CA GLU A 235 6.09 17.91 -14.92
C GLU A 235 4.64 17.57 -14.56
N ALA A 236 4.37 17.45 -13.25
CA ALA A 236 3.04 17.09 -12.78
C ALA A 236 2.05 18.23 -13.04
N ASP A 237 0.99 17.94 -13.78
CA ASP A 237 -0.17 18.79 -14.04
C ASP A 237 -1.49 18.04 -13.86
N HIS A 238 -2.62 18.64 -14.18
CA HIS A 238 -3.95 18.04 -14.02
C HIS A 238 -4.18 16.79 -14.89
N ASN A 239 -3.41 16.59 -15.96
CA ASN A 239 -3.49 15.46 -16.88
C ASN A 239 -2.38 14.42 -16.63
N THR A 240 -1.73 14.45 -15.48
CA THR A 240 -0.63 13.53 -15.20
C THR A 240 -1.01 12.45 -14.20
N MET A 241 -0.30 11.34 -14.30
CA MET A 241 -0.20 10.33 -13.25
C MET A 241 1.23 10.30 -12.73
N THR A 242 1.40 10.61 -11.45
CA THR A 242 2.69 10.52 -10.77
C THR A 242 2.81 9.16 -10.09
N VAL A 243 3.85 8.40 -10.43
CA VAL A 243 4.09 7.06 -9.92
C VAL A 243 5.15 7.10 -8.83
N TYR A 244 4.81 6.62 -7.65
CA TYR A 244 5.75 6.37 -6.56
C TYR A 244 5.96 4.88 -6.40
N THR A 245 7.22 4.44 -6.51
CA THR A 245 7.54 3.04 -6.27
C THR A 245 8.37 2.85 -5.01
N TYR A 246 8.15 1.70 -4.35
CA TYR A 246 8.79 1.34 -3.09
C TYR A 246 9.27 -0.10 -3.10
N ASP A 247 10.41 -0.35 -2.46
CA ASP A 247 10.89 -1.68 -2.09
C ASP A 247 10.92 -1.84 -0.58
N LEU A 248 11.03 -3.08 -0.14
CA LEU A 248 11.37 -3.40 1.25
C LEU A 248 12.87 -3.11 1.50
N GLY A 249 13.18 -2.46 2.59
CA GLY A 249 14.54 -2.26 3.07
C GLY A 249 15.24 -3.58 3.43
N PRO A 250 16.42 -3.55 4.05
CA PRO A 250 17.10 -4.76 4.50
C PRO A 250 16.23 -5.54 5.50
N ARG A 251 16.49 -6.86 5.59
CA ARG A 251 15.84 -7.69 6.62
C ARG A 251 16.33 -7.24 7.99
N MET A 252 15.41 -7.15 8.93
CA MET A 252 15.65 -6.69 10.29
C MET A 252 15.71 -7.86 11.27
N PRO A 253 16.37 -7.71 12.43
CA PRO A 253 16.25 -8.64 13.55
C PRO A 253 14.81 -8.85 14.01
N PHE A 254 14.55 -9.92 14.74
CA PHE A 254 13.24 -10.13 15.38
C PHE A 254 12.91 -8.98 16.34
N GLY A 255 11.63 -8.60 16.37
CA GLY A 255 11.13 -7.45 17.12
C GLY A 255 11.20 -6.12 16.37
N GLU A 256 11.81 -6.09 15.18
CA GLU A 256 11.93 -4.88 14.38
C GLU A 256 11.15 -4.99 13.06
N THR A 257 10.57 -3.89 12.61
CA THR A 257 9.88 -3.80 11.32
C THR A 257 10.82 -3.28 10.24
N ARG A 258 10.65 -3.78 9.02
CA ARG A 258 11.43 -3.29 7.86
C ARG A 258 10.91 -1.94 7.40
N ALA A 259 11.79 -1.02 7.06
CA ALA A 259 11.41 0.22 6.42
C ALA A 259 11.03 0.01 4.95
N LEU A 260 10.16 0.87 4.42
CA LEU A 260 9.95 1.03 2.98
C LEU A 260 11.01 1.97 2.41
N GLN A 261 11.61 1.59 1.29
CA GLN A 261 12.59 2.40 0.57
C GLN A 261 11.97 2.95 -0.71
N PRO A 262 11.90 4.28 -0.88
CA PRO A 262 11.47 4.87 -2.14
C PRO A 262 12.47 4.56 -3.25
N LYS A 263 11.97 4.25 -4.46
CA LYS A 263 12.78 3.94 -5.64
C LYS A 263 12.59 4.97 -6.74
N ARG A 264 11.35 5.25 -7.11
CA ARG A 264 11.03 6.15 -8.22
C ARG A 264 9.97 7.16 -7.82
N ASN A 265 10.04 8.29 -8.50
CA ASN A 265 9.03 9.34 -8.50
C ASN A 265 9.01 9.93 -9.92
N ASP A 266 8.14 9.40 -10.75
CA ASP A 266 8.06 9.77 -12.16
C ASP A 266 6.63 10.20 -12.50
N ALA A 267 6.46 11.34 -13.16
CA ALA A 267 5.18 11.80 -13.67
C ALA A 267 5.07 11.56 -15.18
N PHE A 268 3.91 11.10 -15.62
CA PHE A 268 3.59 10.78 -17.00
C PHE A 268 2.24 11.38 -17.38
N ARG A 269 2.05 11.77 -18.64
CA ARG A 269 0.73 12.14 -19.14
C ARG A 269 -0.20 10.94 -19.13
N SER A 270 -1.40 11.13 -18.58
CA SER A 270 -2.45 10.10 -18.47
C SER A 270 -3.20 9.93 -19.80
#